data_9a2840babf076faced018f956d37b9a5
#
_entry.id   9a2840babf076faced018f956d37b9a5
#
_cell.length_a   1.000
_cell.length_b   1.000
_cell.length_c   1.000
_cell.angle_alpha   90.00
_cell.angle_beta   90.00
_cell.angle_gamma   90.00
#
_symmetry.space_group_name_H-M   'P 1'
#
loop_
_entity.id
_entity.type
_entity.pdbx_description
1 polymer ?
#
loop_
_entity_poly.entity_id
_entity_poly.type
_entity_poly.pdbx_seq_one_letter_code
_entity_poly.pdbx_strand_id
1 'polypeptide(L)'
;MTDRLEVMLEQGIRELELTIPADAQSKLLHYLHLIVKWNKRFNLSGITSIQEMVPLHLLDSLAVSPFIEGNQILDIGSGAGLPGIPLAVVNPDKNFVLLDSNGKKTRFLFQVKVALELENVEVVNSRVDEYFEKYQKEFSLITCRAFSSLTSIVKMSEKPLAVGTQLLAMKGVYPHQEIAELEMFNEANKATTSVYAVKRITELLVPGIESKRHLVLIGSER
;
A
#
# COMPACT_ATOMS: atom_id res chain seq x y z
N MET A 1 -14.24 -18.81 16.66
CA MET A 1 -13.69 -17.48 16.32
C MET A 1 -13.18 -17.43 14.88
N THR A 2 -12.46 -18.42 14.41
CA THR A 2 -11.93 -18.52 13.02
C THR A 2 -13.06 -18.44 12.00
N ASP A 3 -14.11 -19.23 12.18
CA ASP A 3 -15.30 -19.27 11.31
C ASP A 3 -15.93 -17.85 11.08
N ARG A 4 -16.03 -17.01 12.11
CA ARG A 4 -16.58 -15.67 11.96
C ARG A 4 -15.69 -14.72 11.13
N LEU A 5 -14.36 -14.82 11.25
CA LEU A 5 -13.43 -14.00 10.47
C LEU A 5 -13.43 -14.44 9.00
N GLU A 6 -13.52 -15.74 8.76
CA GLU A 6 -13.65 -16.32 7.42
C GLU A 6 -14.91 -15.80 6.73
N VAL A 7 -16.06 -15.87 7.39
CA VAL A 7 -17.34 -15.36 6.86
C VAL A 7 -17.27 -13.87 6.55
N MET A 8 -16.68 -13.05 7.46
CA MET A 8 -16.52 -11.61 7.24
C MET A 8 -15.62 -11.32 6.04
N LEU A 9 -14.49 -12.03 5.90
CA LEU A 9 -13.58 -11.84 4.78
C LEU A 9 -14.21 -12.26 3.46
N GLU A 10 -14.82 -13.44 3.40
CA GLU A 10 -15.51 -13.94 2.21
C GLU A 10 -16.63 -13.01 1.74
N GLN A 11 -17.44 -12.50 2.68
CA GLN A 11 -18.49 -11.55 2.38
C GLN A 11 -17.92 -10.27 1.78
N GLY A 12 -16.89 -9.69 2.44
CA GLY A 12 -16.25 -8.47 1.94
C GLY A 12 -15.57 -8.65 0.59
N ILE A 13 -14.95 -9.81 0.32
CA ILE A 13 -14.37 -10.14 -0.99
C ILE A 13 -15.46 -10.16 -2.07
N ARG A 14 -16.63 -10.76 -1.79
CA ARG A 14 -17.76 -10.77 -2.73
C ARG A 14 -18.30 -9.37 -2.99
N GLU A 15 -18.44 -8.55 -1.95
CA GLU A 15 -18.90 -7.17 -2.07
C GLU A 15 -17.91 -6.28 -2.85
N LEU A 16 -16.60 -6.58 -2.80
CA LEU A 16 -15.57 -5.97 -3.63
C LEU A 16 -15.52 -6.53 -5.06
N GLU A 17 -16.37 -7.51 -5.40
CA GLU A 17 -16.40 -8.20 -6.70
C GLU A 17 -15.05 -8.86 -7.07
N LEU A 18 -14.27 -9.29 -6.06
CA LEU A 18 -12.98 -9.94 -6.25
C LEU A 18 -13.13 -11.47 -6.24
N THR A 19 -12.25 -12.13 -6.98
CA THR A 19 -12.08 -13.58 -6.92
C THR A 19 -10.74 -13.91 -6.29
N ILE A 20 -10.75 -14.39 -5.04
CA ILE A 20 -9.54 -14.71 -4.27
C ILE A 20 -9.61 -16.18 -3.85
N PRO A 21 -8.61 -17.00 -4.22
CA PRO A 21 -8.54 -18.42 -3.85
C PRO A 21 -8.57 -18.64 -2.33
N ALA A 22 -9.07 -19.79 -1.89
CA ALA A 22 -9.23 -20.10 -0.45
C ALA A 22 -7.89 -20.14 0.31
N ASP A 23 -6.82 -20.58 -0.33
CA ASP A 23 -5.47 -20.57 0.24
C ASP A 23 -4.97 -19.15 0.49
N ALA A 24 -5.20 -18.22 -0.45
CA ALA A 24 -4.88 -16.79 -0.28
C ALA A 24 -5.72 -16.17 0.84
N GLN A 25 -7.02 -16.50 0.95
CA GLN A 25 -7.85 -16.04 2.07
C GLN A 25 -7.33 -16.55 3.42
N SER A 26 -6.90 -17.80 3.48
CA SER A 26 -6.27 -18.37 4.68
C SER A 26 -4.97 -17.66 5.05
N LYS A 27 -4.13 -17.30 4.08
CA LYS A 27 -2.91 -16.49 4.30
C LYS A 27 -3.25 -15.08 4.83
N LEU A 28 -4.29 -14.44 4.30
CA LEU A 28 -4.75 -13.14 4.78
C LEU A 28 -5.19 -13.18 6.24
N LEU A 29 -5.94 -14.19 6.64
CA LEU A 29 -6.36 -14.36 8.05
C LEU A 29 -5.17 -14.69 8.95
N HIS A 30 -4.25 -15.54 8.50
CA HIS A 30 -3.01 -15.81 9.23
C HIS A 30 -2.19 -14.53 9.44
N TYR A 31 -2.11 -13.66 8.43
CA TYR A 31 -1.46 -12.36 8.55
C TYR A 31 -2.09 -11.49 9.65
N LEU A 32 -3.43 -11.42 9.78
CA LEU A 32 -4.05 -10.69 10.89
C LEU A 32 -3.65 -11.26 12.26
N HIS A 33 -3.59 -12.57 12.41
CA HIS A 33 -3.12 -13.19 13.65
C HIS A 33 -1.66 -12.83 13.97
N LEU A 34 -0.81 -12.71 12.95
CA LEU A 34 0.56 -12.23 13.12
C LEU A 34 0.58 -10.77 13.58
N ILE A 35 -0.23 -9.87 12.98
CA ILE A 35 -0.35 -8.48 13.45
C ILE A 35 -0.75 -8.45 14.93
N VAL A 36 -1.82 -9.15 15.32
CA VAL A 36 -2.29 -9.18 16.72
C VAL A 36 -1.19 -9.67 17.67
N LYS A 37 -0.46 -10.72 17.29
CA LYS A 37 0.65 -11.27 18.10
C LYS A 37 1.77 -10.25 18.30
N TRP A 38 2.19 -9.60 17.22
CA TRP A 38 3.32 -8.67 17.25
C TRP A 38 2.94 -7.31 17.79
N ASN A 39 1.69 -6.87 17.60
CA ASN A 39 1.20 -5.57 18.07
C ASN A 39 1.32 -5.39 19.59
N LYS A 40 1.25 -6.50 20.33
CA LYS A 40 1.45 -6.52 21.79
C LYS A 40 2.81 -5.96 22.23
N ARG A 41 3.82 -5.95 21.33
CA ARG A 41 5.21 -5.52 21.64
C ARG A 41 5.68 -4.32 20.83
N PHE A 42 5.13 -4.11 19.63
CA PHE A 42 5.75 -3.21 18.64
C PHE A 42 4.84 -2.08 18.16
N ASN A 43 3.59 -2.00 18.60
CA ASN A 43 2.62 -0.98 18.16
C ASN A 43 2.59 -0.83 16.64
N LEU A 44 2.36 -1.94 15.93
CA LEU A 44 2.31 -1.97 14.47
C LEU A 44 1.08 -1.27 13.92
N SER A 45 -0.05 -1.36 14.64
CA SER A 45 -1.35 -0.79 14.29
C SER A 45 -2.05 -0.26 15.53
N GLY A 46 -2.76 0.86 15.38
CA GLY A 46 -3.65 1.38 16.42
C GLY A 46 -4.94 0.56 16.58
N ILE A 47 -5.25 -0.30 15.62
CA ILE A 47 -6.42 -1.19 15.67
C ILE A 47 -5.99 -2.46 16.42
N THR A 48 -6.73 -2.80 17.48
CA THR A 48 -6.41 -3.95 18.35
C THR A 48 -7.39 -5.11 18.21
N SER A 49 -8.62 -4.83 17.75
CA SER A 49 -9.65 -5.84 17.49
C SER A 49 -9.37 -6.54 16.14
N ILE A 50 -9.21 -7.84 16.16
CA ILE A 50 -8.97 -8.62 14.92
C ILE A 50 -10.18 -8.55 13.97
N GLN A 51 -11.39 -8.41 14.51
CA GLN A 51 -12.60 -8.24 13.70
C GLN A 51 -12.58 -6.91 12.95
N GLU A 52 -12.13 -5.83 13.59
CA GLU A 52 -11.99 -4.52 12.97
C GLU A 52 -10.84 -4.50 11.93
N MET A 53 -9.83 -5.36 12.09
CA MET A 53 -8.74 -5.49 11.12
C MET A 53 -9.22 -6.08 9.79
N VAL A 54 -10.30 -6.87 9.75
CA VAL A 54 -10.82 -7.40 8.49
C VAL A 54 -11.20 -6.26 7.54
N PRO A 55 -12.13 -5.34 7.88
CA PRO A 55 -12.45 -4.23 6.98
C PRO A 55 -11.30 -3.22 6.87
N LEU A 56 -10.70 -2.77 7.99
CA LEU A 56 -9.77 -1.64 8.03
C LEU A 56 -8.35 -1.96 7.55
N HIS A 57 -7.97 -3.23 7.47
CA HIS A 57 -6.66 -3.66 6.98
C HIS A 57 -6.77 -4.51 5.72
N LEU A 58 -7.57 -5.60 5.74
CA LEU A 58 -7.64 -6.48 4.58
C LEU A 58 -8.48 -5.88 3.46
N LEU A 59 -9.77 -5.60 3.70
CA LEU A 59 -10.67 -5.14 2.63
C LEU A 59 -10.25 -3.76 2.09
N ASP A 60 -9.79 -2.86 2.97
CA ASP A 60 -9.22 -1.55 2.57
C ASP A 60 -8.02 -1.71 1.61
N SER A 61 -7.16 -2.70 1.86
CA SER A 61 -6.03 -3.00 0.98
C SER A 61 -6.46 -3.74 -0.29
N LEU A 62 -7.37 -4.71 -0.18
CA LEU A 62 -7.85 -5.50 -1.31
C LEU A 62 -8.65 -4.68 -2.33
N ALA A 63 -9.37 -3.64 -1.87
CA ALA A 63 -10.07 -2.70 -2.75
C ALA A 63 -9.13 -1.99 -3.75
N VAL A 64 -7.82 -1.99 -3.48
CA VAL A 64 -6.80 -1.42 -4.37
C VAL A 64 -6.33 -2.43 -5.43
N SER A 65 -6.56 -3.74 -5.24
CA SER A 65 -6.04 -4.79 -6.11
C SER A 65 -6.37 -4.61 -7.60
N PRO A 66 -7.58 -4.16 -8.01
CA PRO A 66 -7.89 -3.93 -9.42
C PRO A 66 -7.07 -2.80 -10.08
N PHE A 67 -6.40 -1.98 -9.29
CA PHE A 67 -5.61 -0.83 -9.77
C PHE A 67 -4.10 -1.10 -9.76
N ILE A 68 -3.68 -2.32 -9.43
CA ILE A 68 -2.26 -2.69 -9.41
C ILE A 68 -1.81 -3.06 -10.81
N GLU A 69 -1.23 -2.08 -11.51
CA GLU A 69 -0.71 -2.25 -12.86
C GLU A 69 0.78 -2.60 -12.86
N GLY A 70 1.21 -3.38 -13.87
CA GLY A 70 2.59 -3.84 -14.00
C GLY A 70 2.99 -4.92 -13.01
N ASN A 71 4.28 -5.28 -13.00
CA ASN A 71 4.79 -6.46 -12.29
C ASN A 71 5.81 -6.16 -11.18
N GLN A 72 6.30 -4.91 -11.08
CA GLN A 72 7.25 -4.50 -10.06
C GLN A 72 6.63 -3.38 -9.22
N ILE A 73 6.21 -3.70 -8.02
CA ILE A 73 5.49 -2.79 -7.13
C ILE A 73 6.35 -2.44 -5.92
N LEU A 74 6.47 -1.14 -5.62
CA LEU A 74 7.11 -0.66 -4.40
C LEU A 74 6.06 -0.11 -3.44
N ASP A 75 5.99 -0.65 -2.24
CA ASP A 75 5.15 -0.11 -1.17
C ASP A 75 6.00 0.73 -0.21
N ILE A 76 5.79 2.04 -0.21
CA ILE A 76 6.57 3.01 0.57
C ILE A 76 5.92 3.24 1.93
N GLY A 77 6.73 3.10 2.98
CA GLY A 77 6.25 3.24 4.34
C GLY A 77 5.28 2.13 4.72
N SER A 78 5.60 0.90 4.32
CA SER A 78 4.74 -0.27 4.43
C SER A 78 4.19 -0.52 5.84
N GLY A 79 4.89 -0.07 6.88
CA GLY A 79 4.42 -0.17 8.25
C GLY A 79 4.20 -1.61 8.71
N ALA A 80 2.95 -1.93 9.00
CA ALA A 80 2.52 -3.29 9.27
C ALA A 80 2.41 -4.16 7.99
N GLY A 81 2.76 -3.62 6.82
CA GLY A 81 2.65 -4.31 5.53
C GLY A 81 1.38 -3.98 4.76
N LEU A 82 0.85 -2.79 4.95
CA LEU A 82 -0.43 -2.36 4.38
C LEU A 82 -0.23 -1.18 3.40
N PRO A 83 -0.64 -1.30 2.14
CA PRO A 83 -1.40 -2.39 1.54
C PRO A 83 -0.54 -3.56 1.01
N GLY A 84 0.80 -3.49 1.07
CA GLY A 84 1.72 -4.37 0.34
C GLY A 84 1.54 -5.87 0.60
N ILE A 85 1.39 -6.34 1.85
CA ILE A 85 1.20 -7.76 2.15
C ILE A 85 -0.11 -8.31 1.60
N PRO A 86 -1.31 -7.72 1.87
CA PRO A 86 -2.54 -8.21 1.25
C PRO A 86 -2.49 -8.24 -0.27
N LEU A 87 -1.90 -7.20 -0.90
CA LEU A 87 -1.75 -7.15 -2.36
C LEU A 87 -0.81 -8.23 -2.89
N ALA A 88 0.31 -8.49 -2.20
CA ALA A 88 1.25 -9.55 -2.60
C ALA A 88 0.63 -10.95 -2.49
N VAL A 89 -0.20 -11.19 -1.47
CA VAL A 89 -0.91 -12.47 -1.28
C VAL A 89 -1.87 -12.76 -2.44
N VAL A 90 -2.58 -11.73 -2.94
CA VAL A 90 -3.60 -11.93 -4.00
C VAL A 90 -3.07 -11.70 -5.41
N ASN A 91 -1.81 -11.30 -5.56
CA ASN A 91 -1.12 -11.13 -6.86
C ASN A 91 0.21 -11.89 -6.84
N PRO A 92 0.21 -13.22 -6.81
CA PRO A 92 1.43 -14.02 -6.68
C PRO A 92 2.36 -13.93 -7.90
N ASP A 93 1.86 -13.49 -9.03
CA ASP A 93 2.58 -13.25 -10.28
C ASP A 93 3.32 -11.90 -10.33
N LYS A 94 3.09 -11.01 -9.36
CA LYS A 94 3.72 -9.69 -9.26
C LYS A 94 4.74 -9.66 -8.12
N ASN A 95 5.81 -8.87 -8.27
CA ASN A 95 6.85 -8.71 -7.27
C ASN A 95 6.62 -7.45 -6.44
N PHE A 96 6.69 -7.58 -5.13
CA PHE A 96 6.50 -6.48 -4.19
C PHE A 96 7.78 -6.21 -3.39
N VAL A 97 8.20 -4.95 -3.36
CA VAL A 97 9.23 -4.46 -2.44
C VAL A 97 8.53 -3.66 -1.34
N LEU A 98 8.67 -4.10 -0.10
CA LEU A 98 8.10 -3.44 1.08
C LEU A 98 9.20 -2.62 1.76
N LEU A 99 9.10 -1.31 1.68
CA LEU A 99 10.10 -0.37 2.17
C LEU A 99 9.61 0.36 3.42
N ASP A 100 10.34 0.25 4.51
CA ASP A 100 10.11 1.04 5.72
C ASP A 100 11.45 1.36 6.42
N SER A 101 11.58 2.56 6.96
CA SER A 101 12.79 2.97 7.68
C SER A 101 12.87 2.43 9.11
N ASN A 102 11.75 1.92 9.66
CA ASN A 102 11.69 1.40 11.02
C ASN A 102 12.08 -0.09 11.06
N GLY A 103 13.25 -0.40 11.60
CA GLY A 103 13.77 -1.77 11.68
C GLY A 103 12.91 -2.74 12.52
N LYS A 104 12.01 -2.26 13.41
CA LYS A 104 11.06 -3.13 14.11
C LYS A 104 9.96 -3.58 13.16
N LYS A 105 9.46 -2.67 12.30
CA LYS A 105 8.44 -2.95 11.30
C LYS A 105 8.98 -3.88 10.22
N THR A 106 10.18 -3.63 9.71
CA THR A 106 10.79 -4.50 8.68
C THR A 106 11.10 -5.90 9.20
N ARG A 107 11.49 -6.07 10.47
CA ARG A 107 11.58 -7.40 11.09
C ARG A 107 10.25 -8.12 11.14
N PHE A 108 9.16 -7.42 11.45
CA PHE A 108 7.82 -7.99 11.39
C PHE A 108 7.46 -8.41 9.96
N LEU A 109 7.68 -7.55 8.97
CA LEU A 109 7.43 -7.86 7.56
C LEU A 109 8.21 -9.09 7.09
N PHE A 110 9.47 -9.21 7.50
CA PHE A 110 10.28 -10.40 7.20
C PHE A 110 9.67 -11.67 7.81
N GLN A 111 9.18 -11.62 9.06
CA GLN A 111 8.51 -12.75 9.69
C GLN A 111 7.19 -13.11 8.98
N VAL A 112 6.43 -12.11 8.53
CA VAL A 112 5.23 -12.34 7.73
C VAL A 112 5.58 -13.02 6.41
N LYS A 113 6.59 -12.51 5.68
CA LYS A 113 7.09 -13.13 4.44
C LYS A 113 7.37 -14.61 4.63
N VAL A 114 8.14 -14.96 5.67
CA VAL A 114 8.51 -16.36 5.96
C VAL A 114 7.29 -17.19 6.36
N ALA A 115 6.45 -16.68 7.26
CA ALA A 115 5.30 -17.43 7.79
C ALA A 115 4.21 -17.69 6.75
N LEU A 116 4.07 -16.82 5.75
CA LEU A 116 3.10 -16.95 4.66
C LEU A 116 3.72 -17.50 3.36
N GLU A 117 5.01 -17.81 3.37
CA GLU A 117 5.75 -18.31 2.21
C GLU A 117 5.57 -17.38 0.97
N LEU A 118 5.80 -16.06 1.17
CA LEU A 118 5.65 -15.06 0.11
C LEU A 118 6.98 -14.91 -0.65
N GLU A 119 7.19 -15.72 -1.68
CA GLU A 119 8.40 -15.65 -2.50
C GLU A 119 8.48 -14.35 -3.33
N ASN A 120 7.33 -13.79 -3.66
CA ASN A 120 7.17 -12.56 -4.43
C ASN A 120 7.33 -11.26 -3.61
N VAL A 121 7.79 -11.35 -2.35
CA VAL A 121 7.99 -10.20 -1.47
C VAL A 121 9.46 -10.03 -1.12
N GLU A 122 9.98 -8.82 -1.32
CA GLU A 122 11.26 -8.35 -0.78
C GLU A 122 11.00 -7.33 0.34
N VAL A 123 11.72 -7.43 1.46
CA VAL A 123 11.60 -6.48 2.58
C VAL A 123 12.87 -5.68 2.69
N VAL A 124 12.77 -4.35 2.66
CA VAL A 124 13.91 -3.43 2.70
C VAL A 124 13.79 -2.47 3.89
N ASN A 125 14.84 -2.39 4.69
CA ASN A 125 14.95 -1.40 5.74
C ASN A 125 15.81 -0.23 5.26
N SER A 126 15.17 0.82 4.78
CA SER A 126 15.83 2.06 4.33
C SER A 126 14.84 3.23 4.32
N ARG A 127 15.38 4.44 4.29
CA ARG A 127 14.61 5.62 3.90
C ARG A 127 14.37 5.59 2.38
N VAL A 128 13.32 6.26 1.93
CA VAL A 128 12.94 6.28 0.50
C VAL A 128 14.01 6.94 -0.36
N ASP A 129 14.51 8.10 0.09
CA ASP A 129 15.58 8.86 -0.56
C ASP A 129 16.86 8.02 -0.71
N GLU A 130 17.34 7.42 0.39
CA GLU A 130 18.51 6.53 0.40
C GLU A 130 18.33 5.30 -0.50
N TYR A 131 17.10 4.75 -0.54
CA TYR A 131 16.79 3.60 -1.38
C TYR A 131 16.98 3.93 -2.87
N PHE A 132 16.40 5.02 -3.34
CA PHE A 132 16.53 5.43 -4.75
C PHE A 132 17.92 5.97 -5.13
N GLU A 133 18.72 6.37 -4.16
CA GLU A 133 20.14 6.69 -4.40
C GLU A 133 20.98 5.44 -4.59
N LYS A 134 20.71 4.40 -3.80
CA LYS A 134 21.52 3.18 -3.76
C LYS A 134 21.11 2.15 -4.81
N TYR A 135 19.82 2.03 -5.11
CA TYR A 135 19.29 0.99 -5.98
C TYR A 135 18.68 1.60 -7.26
N GLN A 136 19.10 1.08 -8.41
CA GLN A 136 18.54 1.46 -9.72
C GLN A 136 17.47 0.45 -10.16
N LYS A 137 16.60 0.04 -9.24
CA LYS A 137 15.52 -0.89 -9.56
C LYS A 137 14.35 -0.12 -10.18
N GLU A 138 13.89 -0.59 -11.33
CA GLU A 138 12.71 -0.03 -11.99
C GLU A 138 11.44 -0.59 -11.38
N PHE A 139 10.47 0.30 -11.17
CA PHE A 139 9.14 -0.06 -10.68
C PHE A 139 8.08 0.36 -11.69
N SER A 140 7.05 -0.46 -11.83
CA SER A 140 5.86 -0.10 -12.60
C SER A 140 4.97 0.84 -11.78
N LEU A 141 4.86 0.56 -10.49
CA LEU A 141 3.95 1.25 -9.59
C LEU A 141 4.57 1.43 -8.20
N ILE A 142 4.36 2.60 -7.62
CA ILE A 142 4.61 2.87 -6.21
C ILE A 142 3.26 2.95 -5.49
N THR A 143 3.10 2.25 -4.38
CA THR A 143 1.94 2.36 -3.48
C THR A 143 2.33 2.97 -2.16
N CYS A 144 1.40 3.65 -1.51
CA CYS A 144 1.56 4.11 -0.13
C CYS A 144 0.21 4.29 0.56
N ARG A 145 0.19 4.07 1.88
CA ARG A 145 -0.97 4.33 2.74
C ARG A 145 -0.54 5.07 4.00
N ALA A 146 -1.24 6.17 4.34
CA ALA A 146 -1.01 6.96 5.56
C ALA A 146 0.47 7.32 5.81
N PHE A 147 1.21 7.58 4.73
CA PHE A 147 2.65 7.81 4.79
C PHE A 147 3.00 9.30 4.90
N SER A 148 2.55 10.14 3.95
CA SER A 148 2.87 11.57 3.90
C SER A 148 1.89 12.31 2.98
N SER A 149 2.06 13.64 2.80
CA SER A 149 1.33 14.41 1.79
C SER A 149 1.75 13.99 0.38
N LEU A 150 0.86 14.22 -0.62
CA LEU A 150 1.13 13.89 -2.02
C LEU A 150 2.42 14.55 -2.51
N THR A 151 2.61 15.84 -2.22
CA THR A 151 3.82 16.60 -2.58
C THR A 151 5.08 15.98 -1.98
N SER A 152 5.03 15.56 -0.70
CA SER A 152 6.18 14.94 -0.05
C SER A 152 6.54 13.59 -0.67
N ILE A 153 5.54 12.76 -1.02
CA ILE A 153 5.77 11.46 -1.65
C ILE A 153 6.34 11.65 -3.05
N VAL A 154 5.79 12.60 -3.83
CA VAL A 154 6.29 12.94 -5.16
C VAL A 154 7.76 13.34 -5.10
N LYS A 155 8.14 14.27 -4.18
CA LYS A 155 9.54 14.68 -3.99
C LYS A 155 10.48 13.51 -3.69
N MET A 156 10.08 12.62 -2.78
CA MET A 156 10.90 11.45 -2.45
C MET A 156 10.99 10.43 -3.59
N SER A 157 10.05 10.46 -4.54
CA SER A 157 9.93 9.49 -5.65
C SER A 157 10.20 10.13 -7.01
N GLU A 158 10.80 11.32 -7.08
CA GLU A 158 11.03 12.04 -8.35
C GLU A 158 11.77 11.19 -9.39
N LYS A 159 12.85 10.49 -8.97
CA LYS A 159 13.67 9.67 -9.88
C LYS A 159 12.83 8.59 -10.61
N PRO A 160 12.10 7.70 -9.93
CA PRO A 160 11.27 6.71 -10.61
C PRO A 160 10.08 7.34 -11.36
N LEU A 161 9.45 8.38 -10.82
CA LEU A 161 8.32 9.05 -11.49
C LEU A 161 8.76 9.72 -12.81
N ALA A 162 9.97 10.29 -12.87
CA ALA A 162 10.51 10.92 -14.07
C ALA A 162 10.72 9.94 -15.22
N VAL A 163 10.90 8.65 -14.96
CA VAL A 163 11.07 7.59 -15.99
C VAL A 163 9.79 6.81 -16.28
N GLY A 164 8.64 7.24 -15.73
CA GLY A 164 7.34 6.69 -16.08
C GLY A 164 6.69 5.77 -15.04
N THR A 165 7.34 5.55 -13.89
CA THR A 165 6.69 4.89 -12.75
C THR A 165 5.47 5.72 -12.32
N GLN A 166 4.38 5.06 -11.95
CA GLN A 166 3.19 5.72 -11.41
C GLN A 166 3.16 5.63 -9.88
N LEU A 167 2.51 6.60 -9.24
CA LEU A 167 2.28 6.61 -7.79
C LEU A 167 0.78 6.45 -7.52
N LEU A 168 0.43 5.47 -6.71
CA LEU A 168 -0.93 5.15 -6.28
C LEU A 168 -1.05 5.37 -4.77
N ALA A 169 -1.56 6.54 -4.36
CA ALA A 169 -1.68 6.93 -2.97
C ALA A 169 -3.08 6.68 -2.41
N MET A 170 -3.16 5.90 -1.31
CA MET A 170 -4.40 5.68 -0.58
C MET A 170 -4.67 6.85 0.38
N LYS A 171 -5.84 7.47 0.25
CA LYS A 171 -6.30 8.59 1.09
C LYS A 171 -7.68 8.29 1.70
N GLY A 172 -7.96 8.88 2.85
CA GLY A 172 -9.29 8.83 3.47
C GLY A 172 -10.26 9.75 2.73
N VAL A 173 -10.43 10.97 3.24
CA VAL A 173 -11.24 11.99 2.55
C VAL A 173 -10.58 12.47 1.27
N TYR A 174 -11.38 13.04 0.36
CA TYR A 174 -10.85 13.63 -0.87
C TYR A 174 -9.77 14.68 -0.55
N PRO A 175 -8.55 14.55 -1.08
CA PRO A 175 -7.39 15.32 -0.63
C PRO A 175 -7.26 16.69 -1.35
N HIS A 176 -8.29 17.53 -1.29
CA HIS A 176 -8.31 18.83 -1.98
C HIS A 176 -7.07 19.70 -1.70
N GLN A 177 -6.70 19.82 -0.43
CA GLN A 177 -5.57 20.64 -0.03
C GLN A 177 -4.25 20.07 -0.56
N GLU A 178 -4.05 18.75 -0.46
CA GLU A 178 -2.82 18.11 -0.93
C GLU A 178 -2.66 18.20 -2.45
N ILE A 179 -3.77 18.19 -3.21
CA ILE A 179 -3.76 18.38 -4.66
C ILE A 179 -3.34 19.82 -5.00
N ALA A 180 -3.94 20.82 -4.35
CA ALA A 180 -3.55 22.21 -4.54
C ALA A 180 -2.08 22.47 -4.19
N GLU A 181 -1.57 21.87 -3.11
CA GLU A 181 -0.16 21.94 -2.73
C GLU A 181 0.76 21.31 -3.78
N LEU A 182 0.35 20.20 -4.42
CA LEU A 182 1.08 19.56 -5.50
C LEU A 182 1.11 20.44 -6.76
N GLU A 183 -0.01 21.07 -7.10
CA GLU A 183 -0.09 22.00 -8.23
C GLU A 183 0.81 23.23 -8.02
N MET A 184 0.80 23.83 -6.81
CA MET A 184 1.71 24.91 -6.45
C MET A 184 3.18 24.49 -6.52
N PHE A 185 3.51 23.28 -6.06
CA PHE A 185 4.86 22.72 -6.17
C PHE A 185 5.29 22.59 -7.63
N ASN A 186 4.45 22.08 -8.50
CA ASN A 186 4.72 21.95 -9.94
C ASN A 186 4.99 23.32 -10.59
N GLU A 187 4.13 24.31 -10.33
CA GLU A 187 4.31 25.67 -10.87
C GLU A 187 5.63 26.30 -10.44
N ALA A 188 5.99 26.16 -9.16
CA ALA A 188 7.24 26.72 -8.64
C ALA A 188 8.50 26.04 -9.20
N ASN A 189 8.41 24.79 -9.67
CA ASN A 189 9.56 23.96 -10.06
C ASN A 189 9.56 23.55 -11.54
N LYS A 190 8.58 23.96 -12.34
CA LYS A 190 8.41 23.53 -13.74
C LYS A 190 9.61 23.79 -14.66
N ALA A 191 10.47 24.71 -14.31
CA ALA A 191 11.68 25.00 -15.08
C ALA A 191 12.85 24.05 -14.78
N THR A 192 12.80 23.30 -13.67
CA THR A 192 13.92 22.52 -13.14
C THR A 192 13.60 21.04 -12.94
N THR A 193 12.31 20.68 -12.81
CA THR A 193 11.87 19.32 -12.57
C THR A 193 10.74 18.92 -13.50
N SER A 194 10.45 17.61 -13.58
CA SER A 194 9.26 17.10 -14.26
C SER A 194 7.99 17.60 -13.53
N VAL A 195 6.93 17.84 -14.29
CA VAL A 195 5.59 18.15 -13.75
C VAL A 195 4.88 16.82 -13.43
N TYR A 196 4.29 16.71 -12.26
CA TYR A 196 3.59 15.52 -11.78
C TYR A 196 2.12 15.81 -11.59
N ALA A 197 1.27 15.18 -12.39
CA ALA A 197 -0.17 15.43 -12.36
C ALA A 197 -0.95 14.30 -11.68
N VAL A 198 -2.03 14.68 -11.03
CA VAL A 198 -3.09 13.75 -10.64
C VAL A 198 -3.80 13.29 -11.90
N LYS A 199 -3.57 12.04 -12.31
CA LYS A 199 -4.15 11.44 -13.52
C LYS A 199 -5.59 10.97 -13.27
N ARG A 200 -5.87 10.49 -12.08
CA ARG A 200 -7.20 9.98 -11.68
C ARG A 200 -7.35 9.99 -10.16
N ILE A 201 -8.57 10.26 -9.71
CA ILE A 201 -8.99 10.03 -8.33
C ILE A 201 -10.21 9.11 -8.40
N THR A 202 -10.16 8.03 -7.64
CA THR A 202 -11.24 7.04 -7.57
C THR A 202 -11.72 6.94 -6.12
N GLU A 203 -13.00 7.16 -5.87
CA GLU A 203 -13.62 6.83 -4.59
C GLU A 203 -13.76 5.32 -4.49
N LEU A 204 -13.27 4.73 -3.40
CA LEU A 204 -13.36 3.30 -3.12
C LEU A 204 -14.48 3.05 -2.11
N LEU A 205 -15.37 2.13 -2.45
CA LEU A 205 -16.34 1.57 -1.53
C LEU A 205 -15.73 0.34 -0.86
N VAL A 206 -15.46 0.43 0.44
CA VAL A 206 -14.85 -0.66 1.18
C VAL A 206 -15.87 -1.26 2.15
N PRO A 207 -16.23 -2.53 2.02
CA PRO A 207 -17.21 -3.18 2.89
C PRO A 207 -16.85 -3.06 4.36
N GLY A 208 -17.81 -2.68 5.20
CA GLY A 208 -17.62 -2.48 6.63
C GLY A 208 -16.89 -1.19 7.02
N ILE A 209 -16.66 -0.26 6.06
CA ILE A 209 -16.08 1.06 6.33
C ILE A 209 -17.07 2.15 5.87
N GLU A 210 -17.57 2.96 6.81
CA GLU A 210 -18.47 4.09 6.50
C GLU A 210 -17.69 5.33 6.01
N SER A 211 -16.44 5.49 6.46
CA SER A 211 -15.62 6.64 6.09
C SER A 211 -15.11 6.50 4.65
N LYS A 212 -15.13 7.63 3.93
CA LYS A 212 -14.67 7.67 2.53
C LYS A 212 -13.24 7.18 2.37
N ARG A 213 -12.98 6.57 1.22
CA ARG A 213 -11.66 6.17 0.75
C ARG A 213 -11.46 6.65 -0.67
N HIS A 214 -10.27 7.18 -0.92
CA HIS A 214 -9.89 7.66 -2.25
C HIS A 214 -8.53 7.08 -2.64
N LEU A 215 -8.43 6.74 -3.90
CA LEU A 215 -7.20 6.30 -4.54
C LEU A 215 -6.77 7.38 -5.52
N VAL A 216 -5.59 7.94 -5.31
CA VAL A 216 -5.04 9.03 -6.13
C VAL A 216 -3.90 8.48 -6.99
N LEU A 217 -4.09 8.49 -8.30
CA LEU A 217 -3.07 8.10 -9.27
C LEU A 217 -2.32 9.35 -9.75
N ILE A 218 -1.00 9.35 -9.57
CA ILE A 218 -0.11 10.44 -10.00
C ILE A 218 0.92 9.88 -10.98
N GLY A 219 1.21 10.63 -12.00
CA GLY A 219 2.25 10.33 -12.99
C GLY A 219 2.88 11.58 -13.55
N SER A 220 4.04 11.44 -14.22
CA SER A 220 4.69 12.53 -14.93
C SER A 220 3.82 13.04 -16.08
N GLU A 221 3.80 14.36 -16.29
CA GLU A 221 3.36 14.99 -17.54
C GLU A 221 4.57 15.06 -18.46
N ARG A 222 4.63 14.16 -19.40
CA ARG A 222 5.55 14.23 -20.53
C ARG A 222 4.80 14.66 -21.77
#